data_3f9143b22c15b98807d3cc2e9d0f70af
#
_entry.id   3f9143b22c15b98807d3cc2e9d0f70af
#
_cell.length_a   1.000
_cell.length_b   1.000
_cell.length_c   1.000
_cell.angle_alpha   90.00
_cell.angle_beta   90.00
_cell.angle_gamma   90.00
#
_symmetry.space_group_name_H-M   'P 1'
#
loop_
_entity.id
_entity.type
_entity.pdbx_description
1 polymer ?
#
loop_
_entity_poly.entity_id
_entity_poly.type
_entity_poly.pdbx_seq_one_letter_code
_entity_poly.pdbx_strand_id
1 'polypeptide(L)'
;MLFRSALGTMSSVIIWKEVGFGVILMLAHIISLPNETYEAARIDGAGFWRTHFSLTRPAILNTMIFYGVIEAITMVSWVFNYVYVMSNGLGGPGNATMVSELYIYRSAFQNKAPELAAAAAVFLFIATLILMVAFFRIQRRSIAGTFNK
;
A
#
# COMPACT_ATOMS: atom_id res chain seq x y z
N MET A 1 21.94 2.61 17.82
CA MET A 1 20.56 2.60 18.32
C MET A 1 19.65 3.61 17.56
N LEU A 2 20.09 4.82 17.32
CA LEU A 2 19.31 5.90 16.65
C LEU A 2 18.79 5.53 15.24
N PHE A 3 19.52 4.76 14.45
CA PHE A 3 19.09 4.37 13.09
C PHE A 3 17.84 3.49 13.09
N ARG A 4 17.79 2.50 13.96
CA ARG A 4 16.64 1.57 14.04
C ARG A 4 15.40 2.26 14.59
N SER A 5 15.58 3.19 15.54
CA SER A 5 14.46 3.97 16.07
C SER A 5 13.88 4.93 15.03
N ALA A 6 14.72 5.60 14.22
CA ALA A 6 14.27 6.52 13.19
C ALA A 6 13.41 5.81 12.12
N LEU A 7 13.88 4.65 11.62
CA LEU A 7 13.10 3.82 10.70
C LEU A 7 11.79 3.34 11.33
N GLY A 8 11.85 2.83 12.57
CA GLY A 8 10.67 2.35 13.28
C GLY A 8 9.61 3.43 13.48
N THR A 9 10.02 4.63 13.91
CA THR A 9 9.11 5.76 14.10
C THR A 9 8.48 6.18 12.77
N MET A 10 9.27 6.32 11.71
CA MET A 10 8.78 6.71 10.40
C MET A 10 7.79 5.68 9.85
N SER A 11 8.14 4.40 9.90
CA SER A 11 7.24 3.31 9.47
C SER A 11 5.93 3.30 10.26
N SER A 12 5.98 3.54 11.56
CA SER A 12 4.78 3.60 12.40
C SER A 12 3.83 4.71 11.99
N VAL A 13 4.35 5.89 11.66
CA VAL A 13 3.54 7.05 11.21
C VAL A 13 2.89 6.74 9.86
N ILE A 14 3.65 6.18 8.91
CA ILE A 14 3.14 5.82 7.60
C ILE A 14 2.05 4.76 7.73
N ILE A 15 2.31 3.67 8.48
CA ILE A 15 1.33 2.60 8.71
C ILE A 15 0.07 3.16 9.37
N TRP A 16 0.20 4.00 10.38
CA TRP A 16 -0.94 4.62 11.07
C TRP A 16 -1.85 5.37 10.08
N LYS A 17 -1.27 6.16 9.20
CA LYS A 17 -2.02 6.95 8.22
C LYS A 17 -2.68 6.05 7.18
N GLU A 18 -1.95 5.09 6.60
CA GLU A 18 -2.46 4.25 5.52
C GLU A 18 -3.51 3.24 6.02
N VAL A 19 -3.35 2.68 7.21
CA VAL A 19 -4.36 1.80 7.83
C VAL A 19 -5.70 2.50 7.96
N GLY A 20 -5.72 3.79 8.32
CA GLY A 20 -6.96 4.57 8.43
C GLY A 20 -7.76 4.59 7.13
N PHE A 21 -7.09 4.84 6.00
CA PHE A 21 -7.73 4.82 4.69
C PHE A 21 -8.22 3.41 4.32
N GLY A 22 -7.40 2.38 4.56
CA GLY A 22 -7.77 0.99 4.33
C GLY A 22 -9.01 0.56 5.11
N VAL A 23 -9.10 0.94 6.38
CA VAL A 23 -10.28 0.66 7.23
C VAL A 23 -11.54 1.30 6.66
N ILE A 24 -11.50 2.57 6.27
CA ILE A 24 -12.64 3.27 5.69
C ILE A 24 -13.09 2.60 4.39
N LEU A 25 -12.15 2.23 3.52
CA LEU A 25 -12.44 1.57 2.26
C LEU A 25 -13.11 0.20 2.46
N MET A 26 -12.59 -0.61 3.38
CA MET A 26 -13.17 -1.92 3.70
C MET A 26 -14.56 -1.78 4.35
N LEU A 27 -14.72 -0.82 5.25
CA LEU A 27 -16.01 -0.56 5.90
C LEU A 27 -17.06 -0.12 4.88
N ALA A 28 -16.72 0.80 3.98
CA ALA A 28 -17.62 1.24 2.91
C ALA A 28 -18.06 0.06 2.03
N HIS A 29 -17.13 -0.84 1.70
CA HIS A 29 -17.48 -2.03 0.92
C HIS A 29 -18.39 -2.98 1.70
N ILE A 30 -18.14 -3.23 2.98
CA ILE A 30 -18.99 -4.08 3.83
C ILE A 30 -20.41 -3.51 3.92
N ILE A 31 -20.56 -2.20 4.09
CA ILE A 31 -21.86 -1.53 4.16
C ILE A 31 -22.61 -1.60 2.81
N SER A 32 -21.91 -1.69 1.70
CA SER A 32 -22.52 -1.82 0.36
C SER A 32 -23.04 -3.22 0.05
N LEU A 33 -22.71 -4.22 0.87
CA LEU A 33 -23.20 -5.59 0.66
C LEU A 33 -24.71 -5.69 0.95
N PRO A 34 -25.48 -6.47 0.16
CA PRO A 34 -26.92 -6.63 0.37
C PRO A 34 -27.24 -7.22 1.74
N ASN A 35 -28.11 -6.57 2.51
CA ASN A 35 -28.54 -7.08 3.83
C ASN A 35 -29.23 -8.44 3.75
N GLU A 36 -29.94 -8.69 2.64
CA GLU A 36 -30.64 -9.96 2.38
C GLU A 36 -29.72 -11.17 2.51
N THR A 37 -28.46 -11.05 2.09
CA THR A 37 -27.45 -12.13 2.20
C THR A 37 -27.14 -12.45 3.66
N TYR A 38 -27.09 -11.44 4.51
CA TYR A 38 -26.83 -11.61 5.95
C TYR A 38 -28.06 -12.11 6.70
N GLU A 39 -29.27 -11.69 6.26
CA GLU A 39 -30.53 -12.17 6.81
C GLU A 39 -30.74 -13.66 6.48
N ALA A 40 -30.52 -14.07 5.24
CA ALA A 40 -30.56 -15.47 4.84
C ALA A 40 -29.58 -16.33 5.67
N ALA A 41 -28.36 -15.88 5.86
CA ALA A 41 -27.38 -16.58 6.69
C ALA A 41 -27.83 -16.71 8.15
N ARG A 42 -28.53 -15.73 8.72
CA ARG A 42 -29.10 -15.80 10.07
C ARG A 42 -30.22 -16.80 10.15
N ILE A 43 -31.10 -16.88 9.12
CA ILE A 43 -32.16 -17.89 9.04
C ILE A 43 -31.58 -19.30 8.99
N ASP A 44 -30.47 -19.48 8.26
CA ASP A 44 -29.70 -20.73 8.19
C ASP A 44 -28.93 -21.07 9.49
N GLY A 45 -29.07 -20.27 10.54
CA GLY A 45 -28.41 -20.45 11.81
C GLY A 45 -26.91 -20.20 11.81
N ALA A 46 -26.40 -19.43 10.84
CA ALA A 46 -24.98 -19.08 10.77
C ALA A 46 -24.61 -18.10 11.91
N GLY A 47 -23.74 -18.52 12.80
CA GLY A 47 -23.16 -17.66 13.83
C GLY A 47 -22.22 -16.62 13.25
N PHE A 48 -21.85 -15.60 14.07
CA PHE A 48 -21.00 -14.46 13.68
C PHE A 48 -19.71 -14.89 12.93
N TRP A 49 -18.97 -15.83 13.46
CA TRP A 49 -17.72 -16.28 12.85
C TRP A 49 -17.94 -16.98 11.49
N ARG A 50 -18.99 -17.78 11.39
CA ARG A 50 -19.33 -18.46 10.13
C ARG A 50 -19.71 -17.43 9.06
N THR A 51 -20.55 -16.47 9.39
CA THR A 51 -20.93 -15.37 8.50
C THR A 51 -19.70 -14.57 8.06
N HIS A 52 -18.80 -14.25 9.00
CA HIS A 52 -17.60 -13.49 8.67
C HIS A 52 -16.69 -14.25 7.68
N PHE A 53 -16.35 -15.50 7.94
CA PHE A 53 -15.42 -16.25 7.09
C PHE A 53 -16.04 -16.72 5.76
N SER A 54 -17.34 -17.03 5.73
CA SER A 54 -18.00 -17.57 4.55
C SER A 54 -18.62 -16.52 3.64
N LEU A 55 -19.03 -15.36 4.16
CA LEU A 55 -19.68 -14.30 3.39
C LEU A 55 -18.84 -13.02 3.33
N THR A 56 -18.55 -12.42 4.47
CA THR A 56 -17.91 -11.09 4.51
C THR A 56 -16.50 -11.13 3.94
N ARG A 57 -15.66 -12.04 4.40
CA ARG A 57 -14.27 -12.13 3.95
C ARG A 57 -14.12 -12.37 2.45
N PRO A 58 -14.78 -13.35 1.81
CA PRO A 58 -14.67 -13.52 0.36
C PRO A 58 -15.25 -12.35 -0.43
N ALA A 59 -16.32 -11.70 0.06
CA ALA A 59 -16.89 -10.54 -0.59
C ALA A 59 -15.91 -9.37 -0.68
N ILE A 60 -15.19 -9.05 0.42
CA ILE A 60 -14.24 -7.94 0.46
C ILE A 60 -12.84 -8.28 -0.08
N LEU A 61 -12.57 -9.55 -0.40
CA LEU A 61 -11.23 -10.00 -0.80
C LEU A 61 -10.69 -9.23 -2.02
N ASN A 62 -11.53 -9.01 -3.01
CA ASN A 62 -11.13 -8.28 -4.21
C ASN A 62 -10.75 -6.82 -3.89
N THR A 63 -11.49 -6.18 -3.00
CA THR A 63 -11.19 -4.82 -2.51
C THR A 63 -9.91 -4.79 -1.69
N MET A 64 -9.66 -5.80 -0.87
CA MET A 64 -8.40 -5.94 -0.13
C MET A 64 -7.20 -6.08 -1.06
N ILE A 65 -7.32 -6.92 -2.10
CA ILE A 65 -6.26 -7.09 -3.10
C ILE A 65 -6.03 -5.78 -3.86
N PHE A 66 -7.10 -5.13 -4.30
CA PHE A 66 -7.03 -3.84 -4.99
C PHE A 66 -6.35 -2.77 -4.13
N TYR A 67 -6.75 -2.65 -2.86
CA TYR A 67 -6.12 -1.74 -1.93
C TYR A 67 -4.64 -2.08 -1.71
N GLY A 68 -4.29 -3.34 -1.54
CA GLY A 68 -2.90 -3.77 -1.42
C GLY A 68 -2.04 -3.40 -2.64
N VAL A 69 -2.61 -3.43 -3.86
CA VAL A 69 -1.93 -2.97 -5.07
C VAL A 69 -1.66 -1.47 -5.02
N ILE A 70 -2.69 -0.67 -4.67
CA ILE A 70 -2.55 0.78 -4.54
C ILE A 70 -1.48 1.11 -3.50
N GLU A 71 -1.52 0.47 -2.34
CA GLU A 71 -0.53 0.67 -1.29
C GLU A 71 0.89 0.32 -1.73
N ALA A 72 1.07 -0.79 -2.45
CA ALA A 72 2.39 -1.17 -2.95
C ALA A 72 2.96 -0.11 -3.92
N ILE A 73 2.12 0.47 -4.79
CA ILE A 73 2.52 1.55 -5.70
C ILE A 73 2.83 2.82 -4.90
N THR A 74 1.97 3.17 -3.95
CA THR A 74 2.13 4.35 -3.08
C THR A 74 3.42 4.26 -2.27
N MET A 75 3.74 3.11 -1.71
CA MET A 75 4.99 2.90 -0.97
C MET A 75 6.25 3.08 -1.81
N VAL A 76 6.18 2.85 -3.11
CA VAL A 76 7.32 3.05 -4.02
C VAL A 76 7.43 4.49 -4.50
N SER A 77 6.30 5.22 -4.62
CA SER A 77 6.23 6.49 -5.36
C SER A 77 5.78 7.70 -4.53
N TRP A 78 5.37 7.55 -3.26
CA TRP A 78 4.80 8.64 -2.48
C TRP A 78 5.32 8.75 -1.03
N VAL A 79 6.33 7.97 -0.68
CA VAL A 79 6.94 8.00 0.66
C VAL A 79 7.79 9.26 0.85
N PHE A 80 8.18 9.94 -0.23
CA PHE A 80 8.99 11.15 -0.22
C PHE A 80 8.50 12.19 0.79
N ASN A 81 7.23 12.54 0.76
CA ASN A 81 6.67 13.60 1.61
C ASN A 81 6.87 13.32 3.10
N TYR A 82 6.63 12.08 3.53
CA TYR A 82 6.82 11.68 4.93
C TYR A 82 8.28 11.76 5.34
N VAL A 83 9.15 11.19 4.51
CA VAL A 83 10.59 11.17 4.76
C VAL A 83 11.15 12.59 4.75
N TYR A 84 10.73 13.42 3.81
CA TYR A 84 11.19 14.80 3.68
C TYR A 84 10.82 15.63 4.91
N VAL A 85 9.55 15.59 5.33
CA VAL A 85 9.07 16.36 6.48
C VAL A 85 9.69 15.85 7.79
N MET A 86 9.72 14.54 8.02
CA MET A 86 10.21 13.95 9.27
C MET A 86 11.74 14.02 9.42
N SER A 87 12.49 14.07 8.32
CA SER A 87 13.96 14.15 8.32
C SER A 87 14.51 15.52 7.95
N ASN A 88 13.65 16.55 7.77
CA ASN A 88 14.01 17.86 7.22
C ASN A 88 14.80 17.74 5.89
N GLY A 89 14.46 16.79 5.06
CA GLY A 89 15.12 16.54 3.79
C GLY A 89 16.51 15.90 3.89
N LEU A 90 16.96 15.53 5.08
CA LEU A 90 18.31 14.99 5.30
C LEU A 90 18.39 13.45 5.21
N GLY A 91 17.26 12.75 5.18
CA GLY A 91 17.23 11.29 5.15
C GLY A 91 17.53 10.62 6.50
N GLY A 92 17.38 11.37 7.60
CA GLY A 92 17.58 10.90 8.96
C GLY A 92 19.03 10.68 9.35
N PRO A 93 19.29 10.15 10.56
CA PRO A 93 20.64 9.93 11.05
C PRO A 93 21.41 8.95 10.12
N GLY A 94 22.55 9.37 9.56
CA GLY A 94 23.36 8.58 8.66
C GLY A 94 22.62 8.03 7.43
N ASN A 95 21.69 8.80 6.90
CA ASN A 95 20.85 8.43 5.75
C ASN A 95 19.98 7.15 5.97
N ALA A 96 19.68 6.80 7.22
CA ALA A 96 18.93 5.59 7.56
C ALA A 96 17.52 5.54 6.97
N THR A 97 16.94 6.70 6.66
CA THR A 97 15.59 6.84 6.07
C THR A 97 15.64 7.41 4.64
N MET A 98 16.78 7.28 3.97
CA MET A 98 16.92 7.72 2.59
C MET A 98 16.09 6.81 1.67
N VAL A 99 15.07 7.37 1.06
CA VAL A 99 14.28 6.71 0.01
C VAL A 99 14.73 7.19 -1.37
N SER A 100 14.43 6.41 -2.40
CA SER A 100 14.85 6.70 -3.78
C SER A 100 14.42 8.09 -4.25
N GLU A 101 13.20 8.51 -3.93
CA GLU A 101 12.68 9.83 -4.29
C GLU A 101 13.45 10.97 -3.60
N LEU A 102 13.79 10.80 -2.31
CA LEU A 102 14.59 11.79 -1.59
C LEU A 102 16.03 11.86 -2.16
N TYR A 103 16.58 10.73 -2.57
CA TYR A 103 17.88 10.70 -3.24
C TYR A 103 17.83 11.45 -4.57
N ILE A 104 16.80 11.25 -5.39
CA ILE A 104 16.59 11.97 -6.65
C ILE A 104 16.50 13.47 -6.39
N TYR A 105 15.66 13.88 -5.43
CA TYR A 105 15.49 15.27 -5.06
C TYR A 105 16.80 15.91 -4.62
N ARG A 106 17.54 15.26 -3.72
CA ARG A 106 18.82 15.78 -3.23
C ARG A 106 19.86 15.87 -4.34
N SER A 107 19.93 14.89 -5.21
CA SER A 107 20.87 14.89 -6.34
C SER A 107 20.58 16.03 -7.30
N ALA A 108 19.30 16.28 -7.62
CA ALA A 108 18.89 17.33 -8.53
C ALA A 108 19.11 18.74 -7.94
N PHE A 109 18.66 18.98 -6.72
CA PHE A 109 18.53 20.34 -6.18
C PHE A 109 19.60 20.70 -5.15
N GLN A 110 20.09 19.74 -4.36
CA GLN A 110 21.09 20.01 -3.32
C GLN A 110 22.52 19.75 -3.81
N ASN A 111 22.75 18.63 -4.49
CA ASN A 111 24.09 18.21 -4.93
C ASN A 111 24.46 18.77 -6.31
N LYS A 112 23.56 19.49 -6.98
CA LYS A 112 23.76 20.06 -8.33
C LYS A 112 24.22 19.01 -9.36
N ALA A 113 23.70 17.79 -9.26
CA ALA A 113 24.00 16.67 -10.15
C ALA A 113 22.72 16.16 -10.84
N PRO A 114 22.12 16.97 -11.75
CA PRO A 114 20.84 16.62 -12.40
C PRO A 114 20.94 15.38 -13.28
N GLU A 115 22.13 15.06 -13.82
CA GLU A 115 22.35 13.85 -14.62
C GLU A 115 22.16 12.58 -13.77
N LEU A 116 22.68 12.61 -12.56
CA LEU A 116 22.54 11.50 -11.60
C LEU A 116 21.10 11.36 -11.14
N ALA A 117 20.42 12.48 -10.89
CA ALA A 117 19.01 12.49 -10.54
C ALA A 117 18.14 11.93 -11.67
N ALA A 118 18.40 12.31 -12.91
CA ALA A 118 17.69 11.79 -14.08
C ALA A 118 17.87 10.27 -14.24
N ALA A 119 19.10 9.79 -14.12
CA ALA A 119 19.39 8.34 -14.18
C ALA A 119 18.66 7.57 -13.08
N ALA A 120 18.69 8.07 -11.83
CA ALA A 120 17.99 7.45 -10.70
C ALA A 120 16.46 7.49 -10.88
N ALA A 121 15.90 8.57 -11.46
CA ALA A 121 14.47 8.67 -11.74
C ALA A 121 14.01 7.65 -12.79
N VAL A 122 14.79 7.47 -13.87
CA VAL A 122 14.51 6.44 -14.89
C VAL A 122 14.57 5.05 -14.29
N PHE A 123 15.56 4.78 -13.45
CA PHE A 123 15.65 3.48 -12.76
C PHE A 123 14.43 3.22 -11.86
N LEU A 124 14.02 4.22 -11.07
CA LEU A 124 12.83 4.13 -10.21
C LEU A 124 11.56 3.91 -11.05
N PHE A 125 11.43 4.63 -12.16
CA PHE A 125 10.30 4.47 -13.08
C PHE A 125 10.20 3.04 -13.63
N ILE A 126 11.31 2.48 -14.12
CA ILE A 126 11.35 1.10 -14.63
C ILE A 126 11.00 0.10 -13.52
N ALA A 127 11.57 0.27 -12.32
CA ALA A 127 11.27 -0.60 -11.18
C ALA A 127 9.79 -0.58 -10.80
N THR A 128 9.18 0.62 -10.74
CA THR A 128 7.75 0.79 -10.46
C THR A 128 6.89 0.16 -11.55
N LEU A 129 7.26 0.31 -12.81
CA LEU A 129 6.54 -0.24 -13.95
C LEU A 129 6.56 -1.79 -13.93
N ILE A 130 7.71 -2.39 -13.63
CA ILE A 130 7.84 -3.84 -13.48
C ILE A 130 6.94 -4.33 -12.32
N LEU A 131 6.96 -3.65 -11.20
CA LEU A 131 6.17 -3.97 -10.02
C LEU A 131 4.68 -3.90 -10.34
N MET A 132 4.24 -2.84 -11.02
CA MET A 132 2.87 -2.65 -11.47
C MET A 132 2.41 -3.77 -12.41
N VAL A 133 3.20 -4.10 -13.41
CA VAL A 133 2.88 -5.18 -14.38
C VAL A 133 2.80 -6.54 -13.68
N ALA A 134 3.73 -6.82 -12.77
CA ALA A 134 3.71 -8.06 -11.98
C ALA A 134 2.44 -8.17 -11.14
N PHE A 135 2.05 -7.08 -10.48
CA PHE A 135 0.83 -7.02 -9.68
C PHE A 135 -0.44 -7.25 -10.51
N PHE A 136 -0.58 -6.57 -11.64
CA PHE A 136 -1.72 -6.76 -12.54
C PHE A 136 -1.82 -8.19 -13.07
N ARG A 137 -0.69 -8.84 -13.36
CA ARG A 137 -0.67 -10.25 -13.77
C ARG A 137 -1.16 -11.18 -12.66
N ILE A 138 -0.74 -10.94 -11.42
CA ILE A 138 -1.18 -11.74 -10.27
C ILE A 138 -2.68 -11.56 -10.05
N GLN A 139 -3.17 -10.31 -10.08
CA GLN A 139 -4.58 -10.01 -9.88
C GLN A 139 -5.48 -10.65 -10.95
N ARG A 140 -5.10 -10.60 -12.23
CA ARG A 140 -5.84 -11.26 -13.32
C ARG A 140 -5.94 -12.77 -13.11
N ARG A 141 -4.90 -13.42 -12.60
CA ARG A 141 -4.93 -14.87 -12.29
C ARG A 141 -5.86 -15.19 -11.13
N SER A 142 -5.93 -14.35 -10.12
CA SER A 142 -6.82 -14.51 -8.98
C SER A 142 -8.30 -14.41 -9.39
N ILE A 143 -8.65 -13.43 -10.22
CA ILE A 143 -10.02 -13.25 -10.72
C ILE A 143 -10.43 -14.39 -11.66
N ALA A 144 -9.57 -14.82 -12.57
CA ALA A 144 -9.84 -15.92 -13.50
C ALA A 144 -10.10 -17.26 -12.79
N GLY A 145 -9.43 -17.50 -11.64
CA GLY A 145 -9.64 -18.70 -10.82
C GLY A 145 -10.98 -18.73 -10.06
N THR A 146 -11.62 -17.57 -9.88
CA THR A 146 -12.90 -17.45 -9.16
C THR A 146 -14.09 -17.72 -10.09
N PHE A 147 -13.97 -17.47 -11.37
CA PHE A 147 -15.03 -17.72 -12.37
C PHE A 147 -15.07 -19.17 -12.91
N ASN A 148 -14.09 -19.99 -12.58
CA ASN A 148 -13.99 -21.37 -13.08
C ASN A 148 -14.34 -22.43 -12.02
N LYS A 149 -15.00 -22.02 -10.91
CA LYS A 149 -15.64 -22.87 -9.91
C LYS A 149 -17.11 -22.56 -9.83
#